data_7293ee56303056760a3f175bd2fe5d7d
#
_entry.id   7293ee56303056760a3f175bd2fe5d7d
#
_cell.length_a   1.000
_cell.length_b   1.000
_cell.length_c   1.000
_cell.angle_alpha   90.00
_cell.angle_beta   90.00
_cell.angle_gamma   90.00
#
_symmetry.space_group_name_H-M   'P 1'
#
loop_
_entity.id
_entity.type
_entity.pdbx_description
1 polymer ?
#
loop_
_entity_poly.entity_id
_entity_poly.type
_entity_poly.pdbx_seq_one_letter_code
_entity_poly.pdbx_strand_id
1 'polypeptide(L)'
;MARPDTLVALSFLGKRTTKADEDDQKKLERLLSYLKRTRELVLTLDVDTMNIVKWWADSAFAVHPDMRSHSGLLGSLGRGAIFARSTTQKLNTTSSTEAEIVASAEILSQALWTQSFLRNQGYRVKNGLLYQDNQAAMLIQNNGVLSRRRRSRHIDIRFFFIKDRIDKGEMEVAFCGTNEMVADYLTKPLQGEKFRGFRNEILGLNSETPI
;
A
#
# COMPACT_ATOMS: atom_id res chain seq x y z
N MET A 1 6.63 7.81 -11.40
CA MET A 1 7.33 6.71 -10.69
C MET A 1 7.49 5.56 -11.68
N ALA A 2 8.71 5.28 -12.14
CA ALA A 2 8.92 4.33 -13.24
C ALA A 2 9.06 2.87 -12.77
N ARG A 3 9.53 2.62 -11.55
CA ARG A 3 9.85 1.29 -11.00
C ARG A 3 9.28 1.12 -9.59
N PRO A 4 7.95 1.02 -9.45
CA PRO A 4 7.29 0.79 -8.16
C PRO A 4 7.66 -0.55 -7.52
N ASP A 5 8.09 -1.50 -8.30
CA ASP A 5 8.55 -2.83 -7.91
C ASP A 5 9.84 -2.83 -7.04
N THR A 6 10.56 -1.71 -6.97
CA THR A 6 11.78 -1.59 -6.15
C THR A 6 11.55 -0.88 -4.81
N LEU A 7 10.35 -0.36 -4.56
CA LEU A 7 10.08 0.55 -3.44
C LEU A 7 10.36 -0.05 -2.06
N VAL A 8 10.02 -1.33 -1.83
CA VAL A 8 10.28 -1.97 -0.54
C VAL A 8 11.78 -2.03 -0.25
N ALA A 9 12.58 -2.47 -1.22
CA ALA A 9 14.04 -2.53 -1.05
C ALA A 9 14.64 -1.14 -0.84
N LEU A 10 14.21 -0.15 -1.61
CA LEU A 10 14.66 1.24 -1.46
C LEU A 10 14.28 1.84 -0.11
N SER A 11 13.08 1.55 0.40
CA SER A 11 12.62 2.05 1.69
C SER A 11 13.45 1.50 2.85
N PHE A 12 13.74 0.19 2.84
CA PHE A 12 14.55 -0.44 3.89
C PHE A 12 16.02 -0.03 3.82
N LEU A 13 16.63 -0.01 2.64
CA LEU A 13 18.02 0.44 2.45
C LEU A 13 18.19 1.91 2.76
N GLY A 14 17.22 2.76 2.39
CA GLY A 14 17.25 4.19 2.67
C GLY A 14 17.31 4.54 4.16
N LYS A 15 16.79 3.70 5.04
CA LYS A 15 16.91 3.87 6.50
C LYS A 15 18.32 3.55 7.04
N ARG A 16 19.10 2.81 6.29
CA ARG A 16 20.44 2.31 6.70
C ARG A 16 21.59 3.17 6.21
N THR A 17 21.34 4.20 5.40
CA THR A 17 22.38 5.00 4.71
C THR A 17 23.45 5.58 5.63
N THR A 18 23.10 5.95 6.88
CA THR A 18 24.05 6.51 7.86
C THR A 18 24.77 5.46 8.70
N LYS A 19 24.31 4.20 8.70
CA LYS A 19 24.83 3.07 9.50
C LYS A 19 24.77 1.78 8.69
N ALA A 20 25.15 1.87 7.41
CA ALA A 20 25.18 0.72 6.51
C ALA A 20 26.27 -0.27 6.95
N ASP A 21 25.98 -1.56 6.79
CA ASP A 21 26.91 -2.67 7.03
C ASP A 21 27.11 -3.51 5.76
N GLU A 22 27.92 -4.57 5.85
CA GLU A 22 28.20 -5.47 4.73
C GLU A 22 26.94 -6.18 4.20
N ASP A 23 25.97 -6.45 5.07
CA ASP A 23 24.71 -7.08 4.67
C ASP A 23 23.84 -6.12 3.87
N ASP A 24 23.83 -4.84 4.24
CA ASP A 24 23.17 -3.78 3.48
C ASP A 24 23.82 -3.60 2.10
N GLN A 25 25.15 -3.71 2.00
CA GLN A 25 25.89 -3.70 0.74
C GLN A 25 25.44 -4.84 -0.17
N LYS A 26 25.37 -6.07 0.34
CA LYS A 26 24.89 -7.25 -0.42
C LYS A 26 23.45 -7.09 -0.90
N LYS A 27 22.58 -6.50 -0.08
CA LYS A 27 21.19 -6.19 -0.46
C LYS A 27 21.14 -5.15 -1.59
N LEU A 28 21.98 -4.12 -1.53
CA LEU A 28 22.09 -3.10 -2.57
C LEU A 28 22.58 -3.73 -3.89
N GLU A 29 23.61 -4.56 -3.86
CA GLU A 29 24.12 -5.28 -5.03
C GLU A 29 23.05 -6.18 -5.67
N ARG A 30 22.26 -6.86 -4.84
CA ARG A 30 21.11 -7.65 -5.32
C ARG A 30 20.07 -6.76 -6.02
N LEU A 31 19.74 -5.59 -5.46
CA LEU A 31 18.81 -4.64 -6.07
C LEU A 31 19.35 -4.12 -7.41
N LEU A 32 20.64 -3.76 -7.47
CA LEU A 32 21.27 -3.30 -8.72
C LEU A 32 21.31 -4.40 -9.78
N SER A 33 21.60 -5.64 -9.37
CA SER A 33 21.56 -6.81 -10.26
C SER A 33 20.15 -7.06 -10.80
N TYR A 34 19.12 -6.94 -9.94
CA TYR A 34 17.73 -7.02 -10.36
C TYR A 34 17.39 -5.94 -11.39
N LEU A 35 17.71 -4.67 -11.14
CA LEU A 35 17.49 -3.57 -12.06
C LEU A 35 18.21 -3.79 -13.40
N LYS A 36 19.46 -4.26 -13.37
CA LYS A 36 20.24 -4.56 -14.59
C LYS A 36 19.58 -5.63 -15.45
N ARG A 37 19.02 -6.68 -14.83
CA ARG A 37 18.36 -7.79 -15.54
C ARG A 37 16.95 -7.46 -16.00
N THR A 38 16.33 -6.44 -15.42
CA THR A 38 14.93 -6.07 -15.68
C THR A 38 14.78 -4.67 -16.24
N ARG A 39 15.78 -4.20 -17.02
CA ARG A 39 15.77 -2.85 -17.62
C ARG A 39 14.59 -2.62 -18.55
N GLU A 40 14.17 -3.69 -19.23
CA GLU A 40 13.10 -3.65 -20.24
C GLU A 40 11.70 -3.78 -19.61
N LEU A 41 11.60 -3.99 -18.29
CA LEU A 41 10.30 -3.94 -17.63
C LEU A 41 9.79 -2.51 -17.55
N VAL A 42 8.68 -2.25 -18.18
CA VAL A 42 8.02 -0.95 -18.23
C VAL A 42 6.78 -0.93 -17.33
N LEU A 43 6.44 0.22 -16.79
CA LEU A 43 5.15 0.42 -16.14
C LEU A 43 4.10 0.69 -17.22
N THR A 44 3.17 -0.23 -17.37
CA THR A 44 2.03 -0.11 -18.27
C THR A 44 0.79 0.28 -17.47
N LEU A 45 0.19 1.40 -17.81
CA LEU A 45 -1.05 1.86 -17.19
C LEU A 45 -2.21 1.65 -18.15
N ASP A 46 -3.25 1.00 -17.66
CA ASP A 46 -4.50 0.80 -18.39
C ASP A 46 -5.69 1.01 -17.45
N VAL A 47 -6.84 1.32 -18.01
CA VAL A 47 -8.03 1.66 -17.26
C VAL A 47 -9.14 0.66 -17.58
N ASP A 48 -9.63 -0.04 -16.57
CA ASP A 48 -10.80 -0.91 -16.71
C ASP A 48 -12.10 -0.11 -16.52
N THR A 49 -12.10 0.87 -15.61
CA THR A 49 -13.20 1.81 -15.41
C THR A 49 -12.69 3.09 -14.74
N MET A 50 -13.17 4.23 -15.22
CA MET A 50 -12.92 5.53 -14.58
C MET A 50 -13.87 5.82 -13.42
N ASN A 51 -14.88 4.96 -13.19
CA ASN A 51 -15.90 5.21 -12.17
C ASN A 51 -15.40 4.85 -10.75
N ILE A 52 -14.46 3.92 -10.61
CA ILE A 52 -13.97 3.41 -9.32
C ILE A 52 -12.45 3.39 -9.36
N VAL A 53 -11.83 4.06 -8.41
CA VAL A 53 -10.38 3.96 -8.17
C VAL A 53 -10.14 2.91 -7.11
N LYS A 54 -9.31 1.94 -7.41
CA LYS A 54 -8.98 0.81 -6.53
C LYS A 54 -7.75 1.13 -5.71
N TRP A 55 -7.81 0.85 -4.41
CA TRP A 55 -6.75 1.10 -3.45
C TRP A 55 -6.47 -0.13 -2.60
N TRP A 56 -5.22 -0.39 -2.28
CA TRP A 56 -4.80 -1.45 -1.36
C TRP A 56 -3.92 -0.84 -0.29
N ALA A 57 -4.18 -1.21 0.95
CA ALA A 57 -3.34 -0.84 2.09
C ALA A 57 -3.02 -2.09 2.91
N ASP A 58 -1.74 -2.31 3.17
CA ASP A 58 -1.22 -3.36 4.04
C ASP A 58 -0.21 -2.78 5.01
N SER A 59 -0.02 -3.43 6.15
CA SER A 59 1.01 -3.06 7.10
C SER A 59 1.77 -4.26 7.65
N ALA A 60 3.09 -4.12 7.73
CA ALA A 60 3.92 -5.04 8.50
C ALA A 60 4.18 -4.46 9.89
N PHE A 61 3.59 -5.11 10.92
CA PHE A 61 3.64 -4.64 12.30
C PHE A 61 5.03 -4.81 12.91
N ALA A 62 5.58 -3.73 13.51
CA ALA A 62 6.81 -3.73 14.31
C ALA A 62 8.05 -4.34 13.64
N VAL A 63 8.19 -4.20 12.31
CA VAL A 63 9.27 -4.84 11.53
C VAL A 63 10.59 -4.08 11.51
N HIS A 64 10.61 -2.86 12.00
CA HIS A 64 11.82 -2.05 12.07
C HIS A 64 12.53 -2.19 13.42
N PRO A 65 13.87 -1.96 13.50
CA PRO A 65 14.62 -2.04 14.76
C PRO A 65 14.10 -1.10 15.86
N ASP A 66 13.45 -0.02 15.48
CA ASP A 66 12.79 0.94 16.36
C ASP A 66 11.33 0.56 16.68
N MET A 67 10.95 -0.70 16.41
CA MET A 67 9.60 -1.26 16.61
C MET A 67 8.49 -0.53 15.86
N ARG A 68 8.84 0.28 14.86
CA ARG A 68 7.85 0.90 13.99
C ARG A 68 7.33 -0.07 12.96
N SER A 69 6.07 0.10 12.62
CA SER A 69 5.41 -0.64 11.54
C SER A 69 5.75 -0.04 10.17
N HIS A 70 5.48 -0.78 9.11
CA HIS A 70 5.72 -0.38 7.74
C HIS A 70 4.43 -0.41 6.96
N SER A 71 4.11 0.65 6.21
CA SER A 71 2.93 0.74 5.35
C SER A 71 3.29 0.47 3.90
N GLY A 72 2.51 -0.39 3.25
CA GLY A 72 2.48 -0.60 1.82
C GLY A 72 1.16 -0.09 1.25
N LEU A 73 1.23 0.84 0.31
CA LEU A 73 0.08 1.54 -0.25
C LEU A 73 0.12 1.47 -1.76
N LEU A 74 -0.98 1.07 -2.39
CA LEU A 74 -1.12 0.96 -3.83
C LEU A 74 -2.43 1.57 -4.31
N GLY A 75 -2.42 2.23 -5.46
CA GLY A 75 -3.61 2.70 -6.17
C GLY A 75 -3.56 2.36 -7.64
N SER A 76 -4.69 1.93 -8.22
CA SER A 76 -4.83 1.59 -9.64
C SER A 76 -6.19 1.97 -10.19
N LEU A 77 -6.24 2.24 -11.50
CA LEU A 77 -7.47 2.42 -12.28
C LEU A 77 -7.85 1.17 -13.08
N GLY A 78 -7.02 0.14 -13.04
CA GLY A 78 -7.18 -1.11 -13.78
C GLY A 78 -5.89 -1.90 -13.77
N ARG A 79 -4.99 -1.63 -14.72
CA ARG A 79 -3.67 -2.28 -14.80
C ARG A 79 -2.57 -1.30 -14.43
N GLY A 80 -1.61 -1.80 -13.66
CA GLY A 80 -0.47 -1.03 -13.21
C GLY A 80 -0.80 0.00 -12.12
N ALA A 81 0.21 0.36 -11.35
CA ALA A 81 0.08 1.26 -10.23
C ALA A 81 0.15 2.73 -10.66
N ILE A 82 -0.94 3.49 -10.50
CA ILE A 82 -0.92 4.95 -10.62
C ILE A 82 -0.31 5.61 -9.40
N PHE A 83 -0.35 4.91 -8.27
CA PHE A 83 0.26 5.31 -7.00
C PHE A 83 0.83 4.08 -6.30
N ALA A 84 2.05 4.18 -5.77
CA ALA A 84 2.61 3.16 -4.88
C ALA A 84 3.53 3.83 -3.86
N ARG A 85 3.50 3.35 -2.63
CA ARG A 85 4.36 3.79 -1.54
C ARG A 85 4.71 2.63 -0.63
N SER A 86 5.97 2.58 -0.23
CA SER A 86 6.49 1.67 0.80
C SER A 86 7.23 2.53 1.80
N THR A 87 6.74 2.65 3.04
CA THR A 87 7.27 3.61 4.01
C THR A 87 7.08 3.15 5.45
N THR A 88 8.03 3.52 6.31
CA THR A 88 7.90 3.34 7.75
C THR A 88 6.83 4.26 8.30
N GLN A 89 5.96 3.74 9.15
CA GLN A 89 4.97 4.54 9.87
C GLN A 89 5.65 5.52 10.82
N LYS A 90 5.11 6.73 10.89
CA LYS A 90 5.62 7.77 11.82
C LYS A 90 5.17 7.54 13.26
N LEU A 91 4.07 6.82 13.45
CA LEU A 91 3.51 6.47 14.76
C LEU A 91 3.95 5.09 15.19
N ASN A 92 4.16 4.91 16.48
CA ASN A 92 4.26 3.61 17.09
C ASN A 92 2.86 3.07 17.32
N THR A 93 2.57 1.91 16.75
CA THR A 93 1.32 1.19 16.92
C THR A 93 1.51 0.06 17.93
N THR A 94 0.47 -0.29 18.67
CA THR A 94 0.52 -1.30 19.74
C THR A 94 -0.05 -2.65 19.29
N SER A 95 -0.60 -2.71 18.09
CA SER A 95 -1.13 -3.94 17.48
C SER A 95 -1.08 -3.88 15.95
N SER A 96 -1.16 -5.04 15.30
CA SER A 96 -1.30 -5.12 13.85
C SER A 96 -2.55 -4.39 13.34
N THR A 97 -3.68 -4.51 14.04
CA THR A 97 -4.91 -3.80 13.70
C THR A 97 -4.73 -2.27 13.71
N GLU A 98 -3.99 -1.73 14.67
CA GLU A 98 -3.67 -0.29 14.68
C GLU A 98 -2.77 0.10 13.50
N ALA A 99 -1.79 -0.74 13.17
CA ALA A 99 -0.92 -0.51 12.02
C ALA A 99 -1.71 -0.49 10.71
N GLU A 100 -2.71 -1.37 10.55
CA GLU A 100 -3.62 -1.39 9.41
C GLU A 100 -4.49 -0.12 9.32
N ILE A 101 -5.00 0.37 10.45
CA ILE A 101 -5.76 1.62 10.51
C ILE A 101 -4.88 2.80 10.08
N VAL A 102 -3.61 2.82 10.50
CA VAL A 102 -2.66 3.86 10.10
C VAL A 102 -2.40 3.80 8.59
N ALA A 103 -2.15 2.62 8.01
CA ALA A 103 -1.93 2.45 6.58
C ALA A 103 -3.17 2.89 5.77
N SER A 104 -4.37 2.49 6.21
CA SER A 104 -5.64 2.90 5.58
C SER A 104 -5.84 4.42 5.62
N ALA A 105 -5.53 5.08 6.74
CA ALA A 105 -5.63 6.53 6.85
C ALA A 105 -4.60 7.28 5.98
N GLU A 106 -3.40 6.73 5.82
CA GLU A 106 -2.35 7.31 4.97
C GLU A 106 -2.74 7.29 3.48
N ILE A 107 -3.32 6.19 2.99
CA ILE A 107 -3.73 6.09 1.60
C ILE A 107 -4.98 6.92 1.29
N LEU A 108 -5.85 7.09 2.28
CA LEU A 108 -7.14 7.76 2.10
C LEU A 108 -6.98 9.20 1.62
N SER A 109 -5.99 9.94 2.12
CA SER A 109 -5.69 11.30 1.67
C SER A 109 -5.34 11.35 0.18
N GLN A 110 -4.56 10.38 -0.30
CA GLN A 110 -4.21 10.26 -1.71
C GLN A 110 -5.44 9.85 -2.55
N ALA A 111 -6.25 8.95 -2.03
CA ALA A 111 -7.46 8.48 -2.69
C ALA A 111 -8.45 9.63 -2.93
N LEU A 112 -8.72 10.43 -1.91
CA LEU A 112 -9.60 11.60 -1.99
C LEU A 112 -9.07 12.64 -2.98
N TRP A 113 -7.75 12.90 -2.95
CA TRP A 113 -7.12 13.81 -3.92
C TRP A 113 -7.29 13.29 -5.35
N THR A 114 -7.01 12.01 -5.60
CA THR A 114 -7.15 11.40 -6.93
C THR A 114 -8.58 11.47 -7.45
N GLN A 115 -9.56 11.15 -6.61
CA GLN A 115 -10.97 11.26 -6.97
C GLN A 115 -11.36 12.72 -7.32
N SER A 116 -10.94 13.67 -6.49
CA SER A 116 -11.20 15.09 -6.73
C SER A 116 -10.54 15.55 -8.03
N PHE A 117 -9.30 15.14 -8.29
CA PHE A 117 -8.60 15.45 -9.53
C PHE A 117 -9.37 14.92 -10.75
N LEU A 118 -9.73 13.63 -10.74
CA LEU A 118 -10.47 13.01 -11.85
C LEU A 118 -11.84 13.67 -12.09
N ARG A 119 -12.57 13.99 -11.02
CA ARG A 119 -13.87 14.71 -11.13
C ARG A 119 -13.69 16.09 -11.75
N ASN A 120 -12.63 16.82 -11.37
CA ASN A 120 -12.31 18.12 -11.95
C ASN A 120 -11.89 18.05 -13.43
N GLN A 121 -11.40 16.88 -13.87
CA GLN A 121 -11.15 16.60 -15.30
C GLN A 121 -12.41 16.16 -16.07
N GLY A 122 -13.58 16.11 -15.42
CA GLY A 122 -14.85 15.75 -16.05
C GLY A 122 -15.21 14.27 -16.00
N TYR A 123 -14.41 13.42 -15.33
CA TYR A 123 -14.73 12.00 -15.19
C TYR A 123 -15.76 11.76 -14.09
N ARG A 124 -16.68 10.81 -14.32
CA ARG A 124 -17.70 10.42 -13.34
C ARG A 124 -17.16 9.40 -12.37
N VAL A 125 -16.37 9.84 -11.40
CA VAL A 125 -15.87 8.97 -10.31
C VAL A 125 -16.91 8.93 -9.21
N LYS A 126 -17.41 7.74 -8.88
CA LYS A 126 -18.41 7.53 -7.81
C LYS A 126 -17.74 7.58 -6.45
N ASN A 127 -16.92 6.58 -6.12
CA ASN A 127 -16.23 6.41 -4.85
C ASN A 127 -14.88 5.73 -5.07
N GLY A 128 -14.07 5.65 -4.03
CA GLY A 128 -12.89 4.80 -4.00
C GLY A 128 -13.21 3.47 -3.34
N LEU A 129 -12.54 2.40 -3.77
CA LEU A 129 -12.63 1.08 -3.16
C LEU A 129 -11.29 0.73 -2.51
N LEU A 130 -11.28 0.65 -1.17
CA LEU A 130 -10.12 0.27 -0.38
C LEU A 130 -10.17 -1.22 -0.03
N TYR A 131 -9.20 -1.96 -0.51
CA TYR A 131 -9.01 -3.36 -0.17
C TYR A 131 -8.18 -3.52 1.11
N GLN A 132 -8.66 -4.38 2.00
CA GLN A 132 -8.07 -4.66 3.32
C GLN A 132 -8.17 -6.17 3.61
N ASP A 133 -7.11 -6.78 4.15
CA ASP A 133 -7.09 -8.21 4.52
C ASP A 133 -7.34 -8.44 6.03
N ASN A 134 -7.28 -7.40 6.84
CA ASN A 134 -7.53 -7.47 8.28
C ASN A 134 -9.01 -7.24 8.60
N GLN A 135 -9.75 -8.32 8.83
CA GLN A 135 -11.17 -8.26 9.15
C GLN A 135 -11.47 -7.43 10.43
N ALA A 136 -10.58 -7.48 11.43
CA ALA A 136 -10.75 -6.69 12.65
C ALA A 136 -10.61 -5.19 12.37
N ALA A 137 -9.67 -4.79 11.50
CA ALA A 137 -9.55 -3.40 11.05
C ALA A 137 -10.81 -2.97 10.26
N MET A 138 -11.30 -3.80 9.35
CA MET A 138 -12.53 -3.54 8.59
C MET A 138 -13.76 -3.36 9.48
N LEU A 139 -13.97 -4.25 10.44
CA LEU A 139 -15.08 -4.14 11.39
C LEU A 139 -15.04 -2.84 12.18
N ILE A 140 -13.86 -2.43 12.60
CA ILE A 140 -13.65 -1.16 13.28
C ILE A 140 -13.97 0.01 12.34
N GLN A 141 -13.46 -0.02 11.11
CA GLN A 141 -13.66 1.03 10.11
C GLN A 141 -15.14 1.21 9.71
N ASN A 142 -15.88 0.10 9.55
CA ASN A 142 -17.27 0.12 9.14
C ASN A 142 -18.26 0.40 10.30
N ASN A 143 -18.07 -0.25 11.44
CA ASN A 143 -19.08 -0.24 12.50
C ASN A 143 -18.90 0.86 13.54
N GLY A 144 -17.77 1.55 13.55
CA GLY A 144 -17.51 2.60 14.53
C GLY A 144 -17.37 2.09 15.97
N VAL A 145 -17.25 0.79 16.18
CA VAL A 145 -17.12 0.19 17.50
C VAL A 145 -15.71 0.40 18.01
N LEU A 146 -15.51 1.50 18.68
CA LEU A 146 -14.38 1.70 19.58
C LEU A 146 -14.54 0.69 20.74
N SER A 147 -13.87 -0.46 20.64
CA SER A 147 -13.65 -1.24 21.85
C SER A 147 -13.01 -0.31 22.88
N ARG A 148 -13.54 -0.27 24.12
CA ARG A 148 -13.17 0.66 25.21
C ARG A 148 -11.72 0.57 25.70
N ARG A 149 -10.78 0.04 24.92
CA ARG A 149 -9.36 0.08 25.24
C ARG A 149 -8.83 1.48 24.94
N ARG A 150 -8.14 2.08 25.89
CA ARG A 150 -7.44 3.37 25.75
C ARG A 150 -6.49 3.29 24.55
N ARG A 151 -6.93 3.79 23.39
CA ARG A 151 -6.06 4.03 22.23
C ARG A 151 -5.41 5.40 22.36
N SER A 152 -4.30 5.59 21.66
CA SER A 152 -3.74 6.93 21.58
C SER A 152 -4.68 7.84 20.76
N ARG A 153 -4.81 9.11 21.18
CA ARG A 153 -5.61 10.12 20.46
C ARG A 153 -5.27 10.18 18.96
N HIS A 154 -4.03 9.93 18.61
CA HIS A 154 -3.58 9.93 17.20
C HIS A 154 -4.17 8.78 16.37
N ILE A 155 -4.42 7.63 16.97
CA ILE A 155 -5.11 6.50 16.32
C ILE A 155 -6.60 6.82 16.20
N ASP A 156 -7.20 7.39 17.24
CA ASP A 156 -8.61 7.77 17.23
C ASP A 156 -8.93 8.78 16.12
N ILE A 157 -8.09 9.80 15.92
CA ILE A 157 -8.27 10.78 14.84
C ILE A 157 -8.27 10.11 13.48
N ARG A 158 -7.35 9.16 13.23
CA ARG A 158 -7.29 8.44 11.95
C ARG A 158 -8.51 7.56 11.73
N PHE A 159 -8.92 6.89 12.78
CA PHE A 159 -10.11 6.08 12.77
C PHE A 159 -11.36 6.91 12.41
N PHE A 160 -11.59 8.02 13.10
CA PHE A 160 -12.72 8.92 12.81
C PHE A 160 -12.64 9.49 11.39
N PHE A 161 -11.45 9.79 10.91
CA PHE A 161 -11.27 10.27 9.53
C PHE A 161 -11.71 9.22 8.50
N ILE A 162 -11.31 7.94 8.67
CA ILE A 162 -11.73 6.85 7.78
C ILE A 162 -13.25 6.68 7.84
N LYS A 163 -13.81 6.59 9.05
CA LYS A 163 -15.24 6.40 9.26
C LYS A 163 -16.07 7.52 8.63
N ASP A 164 -15.68 8.77 8.82
CA ASP A 164 -16.36 9.92 8.21
C ASP A 164 -16.39 9.84 6.67
N ARG A 165 -15.31 9.36 6.03
CA ARG A 165 -15.27 9.20 4.58
C ARG A 165 -16.15 8.06 4.09
N ILE A 166 -16.23 6.96 4.84
CA ILE A 166 -17.15 5.85 4.55
C ILE A 166 -18.59 6.31 4.69
N ASP A 167 -18.94 7.00 5.77
CA ASP A 167 -20.30 7.49 6.03
C ASP A 167 -20.77 8.52 4.99
N LYS A 168 -19.85 9.28 4.41
CA LYS A 168 -20.11 10.19 3.29
C LYS A 168 -20.19 9.51 1.92
N GLY A 169 -19.96 8.20 1.85
CA GLY A 169 -19.95 7.45 0.59
C GLY A 169 -18.78 7.80 -0.34
N GLU A 170 -17.74 8.43 0.19
CA GLU A 170 -16.54 8.78 -0.59
C GLU A 170 -15.57 7.61 -0.73
N MET A 171 -15.66 6.61 0.17
CA MET A 171 -14.85 5.41 0.19
C MET A 171 -15.67 4.21 0.62
N GLU A 172 -15.44 3.08 -0.01
CA GLU A 172 -15.91 1.77 0.43
C GLU A 172 -14.71 0.91 0.86
N VAL A 173 -14.89 0.05 1.86
CA VAL A 173 -13.87 -0.91 2.29
C VAL A 173 -14.35 -2.31 1.98
N ALA A 174 -13.54 -3.05 1.22
CA ALA A 174 -13.82 -4.43 0.82
C ALA A 174 -12.73 -5.37 1.35
N PHE A 175 -13.13 -6.59 1.69
CA PHE A 175 -12.18 -7.64 2.05
C PHE A 175 -11.41 -8.09 0.81
N CYS A 176 -10.11 -8.26 0.98
CA CYS A 176 -9.22 -8.84 0.00
C CYS A 176 -8.42 -9.97 0.66
N GLY A 177 -8.44 -11.15 0.10
CA GLY A 177 -7.66 -12.27 0.65
C GLY A 177 -6.15 -12.01 0.55
N THR A 178 -5.37 -12.54 1.49
CA THR A 178 -3.91 -12.35 1.55
C THR A 178 -3.19 -12.77 0.25
N ASN A 179 -3.76 -13.68 -0.53
CA ASN A 179 -3.19 -14.11 -1.81
C ASN A 179 -3.45 -13.09 -2.94
N GLU A 180 -4.36 -12.16 -2.75
CA GLU A 180 -4.75 -11.10 -3.68
C GLU A 180 -4.35 -9.70 -3.17
N MET A 181 -3.79 -9.63 -1.95
CA MET A 181 -3.36 -8.37 -1.33
C MET A 181 -2.04 -7.89 -1.96
N VAL A 182 -2.14 -7.19 -3.07
CA VAL A 182 -0.98 -6.70 -3.84
C VAL A 182 -0.09 -5.76 -3.01
N ALA A 183 -0.66 -5.06 -2.02
CA ALA A 183 0.09 -4.19 -1.12
C ALA A 183 1.11 -4.97 -0.24
N ASP A 184 0.95 -6.30 -0.06
CA ASP A 184 1.96 -7.19 0.55
C ASP A 184 3.35 -7.03 -0.11
N TYR A 185 3.37 -6.79 -1.42
CA TYR A 185 4.62 -6.55 -2.17
C TYR A 185 5.40 -5.33 -1.67
N LEU A 186 4.70 -4.37 -1.08
CA LEU A 186 5.27 -3.11 -0.60
C LEU A 186 5.62 -3.13 0.89
N THR A 187 5.32 -4.23 1.59
CA THR A 187 5.58 -4.40 3.04
C THR A 187 6.49 -5.58 3.35
N LYS A 188 6.52 -6.62 2.50
CA LYS A 188 7.14 -7.92 2.77
C LYS A 188 8.19 -8.26 1.71
N PRO A 189 9.32 -8.90 2.08
CA PRO A 189 10.32 -9.39 1.12
C PRO A 189 9.83 -10.67 0.45
N LEU A 190 8.90 -10.55 -0.49
CA LEU A 190 8.34 -11.68 -1.23
C LEU A 190 9.37 -12.36 -2.13
N GLN A 191 9.14 -13.64 -2.42
CA GLN A 191 9.99 -14.46 -3.30
C GLN A 191 9.14 -15.36 -4.21
N GLY A 192 9.79 -15.95 -5.22
CA GLY A 192 9.18 -16.95 -6.09
C GLY A 192 8.02 -16.42 -6.92
N GLU A 193 6.97 -17.23 -7.04
CA GLU A 193 5.81 -16.93 -7.89
C GLU A 193 4.99 -15.75 -7.36
N LYS A 194 4.80 -15.65 -6.04
CA LYS A 194 4.07 -14.51 -5.44
C LYS A 194 4.77 -13.19 -5.73
N PHE A 195 6.11 -13.15 -5.67
CA PHE A 195 6.88 -11.97 -6.07
C PHE A 195 6.63 -11.60 -7.52
N ARG A 196 6.74 -12.57 -8.44
CA ARG A 196 6.55 -12.32 -9.88
C ARG A 196 5.12 -11.89 -10.20
N GLY A 197 4.12 -12.57 -9.64
CA GLY A 197 2.71 -12.24 -9.83
C GLY A 197 2.39 -10.80 -9.43
N PHE A 198 2.70 -10.42 -8.20
CA PHE A 198 2.43 -9.08 -7.70
C PHE A 198 3.28 -8.01 -8.39
N ARG A 199 4.55 -8.31 -8.75
CA ARG A 199 5.35 -7.41 -9.57
C ARG A 199 4.67 -7.12 -10.91
N ASN A 200 4.18 -8.17 -11.59
CA ASN A 200 3.52 -8.02 -12.89
C ASN A 200 2.24 -7.19 -12.75
N GLU A 201 1.46 -7.40 -11.68
CA GLU A 201 0.25 -6.62 -11.39
C GLU A 201 0.58 -5.14 -11.14
N ILE A 202 1.58 -4.86 -10.28
CA ILE A 202 2.03 -3.49 -9.98
C ILE A 202 2.56 -2.77 -11.23
N LEU A 203 3.29 -3.48 -12.09
CA LEU A 203 3.81 -2.94 -13.34
C LEU A 203 2.80 -2.97 -14.50
N GLY A 204 1.64 -3.60 -14.33
CA GLY A 204 0.64 -3.76 -15.38
C GLY A 204 1.11 -4.66 -16.54
N LEU A 205 1.95 -5.66 -16.25
CA LEU A 205 2.47 -6.59 -17.25
C LEU A 205 1.48 -7.75 -17.48
N ASN A 206 1.53 -8.35 -18.65
CA ASN A 206 0.79 -9.58 -18.91
C ASN A 206 1.40 -10.76 -18.14
N SER A 207 0.59 -11.76 -17.80
CA SER A 207 1.02 -12.97 -17.08
C SER A 207 2.14 -13.74 -17.79
N GLU A 208 2.28 -13.55 -19.09
CA GLU A 208 3.25 -14.23 -19.95
C GLU A 208 4.58 -13.47 -20.12
N THR A 209 4.78 -12.33 -19.46
CA THR A 209 6.04 -11.58 -19.59
C THR A 209 7.15 -12.34 -18.84
N PRO A 210 8.05 -13.07 -19.55
CA PRO A 210 9.17 -13.77 -18.92
C PRO A 210 10.19 -12.77 -18.41
N ILE A 211 10.96 -13.21 -17.41
CA ILE A 211 12.16 -12.48 -16.95
C ILE A 211 13.34 -13.00 -17.71
#